data_bfc642d6ae737099d12db0602744ac76
#
_entry.id   bfc642d6ae737099d12db0602744ac76
#
_cell.length_a   1.000
_cell.length_b   1.000
_cell.length_c   1.000
_cell.angle_alpha   90.00
_cell.angle_beta   90.00
_cell.angle_gamma   90.00
#
_symmetry.space_group_name_H-M   'P 1'
#
loop_
_entity.id
_entity.type
_entity.pdbx_description
1 polymer ?
#
loop_
_entity_poly.entity_id
_entity_poly.type
_entity_poly.pdbx_seq_one_letter_code
_entity_poly.pdbx_strand_id
1 'polypeptide(L)'
;MRRILWLFILVWQLGAAVSPEFAARREKLQKSIPDGVLVLFGNKESDDLHYSFFQETNFLYLTGWEEPGAILVLTPEPERNAPGLVERTRAPREILFLPQRVMSQEKWTGRKLGPDDTNVSNITGVTSVMPAERFESELKTLLDIYPNIYALVGDPSVAAVEKIAPMRTVIDARPTIAALRMEKSTEEIAALEKATAASVDAHRAAWNMLRPGEYEYEIAAVMVGTYLMDGCRRSAYAPIVGSGPNSTTLHYSRNSRRMDAGEVVVMDVAAECANYASDITRTLPVNGKFTPRQREIYDVVLGAQRAAIAAVKPGVSINKNSSGSIYRIAYDYINTHGKDLHGDALGKYFNHGLSHHVGLDVHDASDTTAPLKAGMVITVEPGVYIPEENIGIRIEDIVLVTETGARVLSAALPTGPDEIERALAQRK
;
A
#
# COMPACT_ATOMS: atom_id res chain seq x y z
N MET A 1 10.51 52.55 -7.02
CA MET A 1 10.31 51.83 -5.76
C MET A 1 8.82 51.51 -5.60
N ARG A 2 8.40 50.30 -5.98
CA ARG A 2 7.03 49.82 -5.73
C ARG A 2 7.11 48.85 -4.54
N ARG A 3 6.57 49.23 -3.41
CA ARG A 3 6.40 48.37 -2.24
C ARG A 3 5.26 47.39 -2.55
N ILE A 4 5.59 46.11 -2.75
CA ILE A 4 4.62 45.01 -2.82
C ILE A 4 4.30 44.65 -1.36
N LEU A 5 3.07 44.98 -0.93
CA LEU A 5 2.51 44.55 0.33
C LEU A 5 2.15 43.06 0.20
N TRP A 6 2.91 42.19 0.84
CA TRP A 6 2.52 40.80 1.01
C TRP A 6 1.44 40.74 2.10
N LEU A 7 0.19 40.55 1.70
CA LEU A 7 -0.87 40.15 2.62
C LEU A 7 -0.61 38.70 2.98
N PHE A 8 -0.10 38.44 4.17
CA PHE A 8 -0.16 37.14 4.80
C PHE A 8 -1.62 36.82 5.13
N ILE A 9 -2.30 36.12 4.24
CA ILE A 9 -3.55 35.45 4.58
C ILE A 9 -3.16 34.29 5.47
N LEU A 10 -3.33 34.44 6.77
CA LEU A 10 -3.32 33.37 7.75
C LEU A 10 -4.55 32.50 7.44
N VAL A 11 -4.40 31.54 6.54
CA VAL A 11 -5.39 30.47 6.38
C VAL A 11 -5.26 29.61 7.65
N TRP A 12 -6.12 29.89 8.61
CA TRP A 12 -6.43 28.93 9.64
C TRP A 12 -6.90 27.69 8.88
N GLN A 13 -6.11 26.60 8.88
CA GLN A 13 -6.62 25.28 8.54
C GLN A 13 -7.63 24.90 9.62
N LEU A 14 -8.88 25.35 9.44
CA LEU A 14 -10.03 24.68 10.00
C LEU A 14 -9.93 23.25 9.46
N GLY A 15 -9.74 22.26 10.34
CA GLY A 15 -9.62 20.87 9.94
C GLY A 15 -10.70 20.55 8.92
N ALA A 16 -10.29 20.18 7.73
CA ALA A 16 -11.24 19.75 6.70
C ALA A 16 -12.01 18.57 7.29
N ALA A 17 -13.34 18.61 7.21
CA ALA A 17 -14.17 17.48 7.64
C ALA A 17 -13.70 16.21 6.90
N VAL A 18 -13.60 15.12 7.62
CA VAL A 18 -13.22 13.81 7.07
C VAL A 18 -14.20 13.45 5.94
N SER A 19 -13.68 12.92 4.84
CA SER A 19 -14.48 12.55 3.67
C SER A 19 -15.67 11.66 4.04
N PRO A 20 -16.86 11.88 3.46
CA PRO A 20 -18.03 11.02 3.64
C PRO A 20 -17.79 9.55 3.31
N GLU A 21 -16.75 9.26 2.54
CA GLU A 21 -16.34 7.91 2.16
C GLU A 21 -16.05 7.02 3.37
N PHE A 22 -15.39 7.57 4.41
CA PHE A 22 -15.09 6.80 5.62
C PHE A 22 -16.36 6.35 6.35
N ALA A 23 -17.39 7.20 6.41
CA ALA A 23 -18.68 6.83 6.97
C ALA A 23 -19.34 5.71 6.15
N ALA A 24 -19.28 5.79 4.81
CA ALA A 24 -19.81 4.76 3.93
C ALA A 24 -19.07 3.41 4.09
N ARG A 25 -17.74 3.43 4.30
CA ARG A 25 -16.94 2.23 4.59
C ARG A 25 -17.36 1.60 5.93
N ARG A 26 -17.54 2.40 6.98
CA ARG A 26 -18.01 1.93 8.28
C ARG A 26 -19.40 1.31 8.18
N GLU A 27 -20.33 1.96 7.45
CA GLU A 27 -21.69 1.42 7.23
C GLU A 27 -21.67 0.06 6.51
N LYS A 28 -20.84 -0.10 5.46
CA LYS A 28 -20.66 -1.38 4.78
C LYS A 28 -20.14 -2.47 5.72
N LEU A 29 -19.16 -2.12 6.56
CA LEU A 29 -18.58 -3.06 7.51
C LEU A 29 -19.58 -3.49 8.59
N GLN A 30 -20.39 -2.57 9.12
CA GLN A 30 -21.44 -2.85 10.11
C GLN A 30 -22.47 -3.87 9.62
N LYS A 31 -22.74 -3.89 8.30
CA LYS A 31 -23.61 -4.91 7.67
C LYS A 31 -22.95 -6.29 7.59
N SER A 32 -21.63 -6.36 7.69
CA SER A 32 -20.86 -7.60 7.58
C SER A 32 -20.48 -8.22 8.94
N ILE A 33 -20.83 -7.56 10.04
CA ILE A 33 -20.56 -8.02 11.42
C ILE A 33 -21.86 -8.15 12.23
N PRO A 34 -22.80 -9.05 11.89
CA PRO A 34 -24.19 -9.00 12.36
C PRO A 34 -24.38 -9.27 13.85
N ASP A 35 -23.41 -9.88 14.52
CA ASP A 35 -23.53 -10.45 15.87
C ASP A 35 -22.45 -10.01 16.85
N GLY A 36 -21.63 -9.03 16.51
CA GLY A 36 -20.51 -8.61 17.34
C GLY A 36 -20.12 -7.14 17.21
N VAL A 37 -19.30 -6.71 18.14
CA VAL A 37 -18.74 -5.36 18.19
C VAL A 37 -17.36 -5.37 17.54
N LEU A 38 -17.11 -4.52 16.55
CA LEU A 38 -15.75 -4.29 16.04
C LEU A 38 -15.00 -3.36 16.99
N VAL A 39 -13.78 -3.73 17.33
CA VAL A 39 -12.83 -2.88 18.07
C VAL A 39 -11.52 -2.80 17.28
N LEU A 40 -11.15 -1.59 16.85
CA LEU A 40 -9.87 -1.32 16.22
C LEU A 40 -9.11 -0.26 17.00
N PHE A 41 -7.83 -0.51 17.20
CA PHE A 41 -6.90 0.42 17.84
C PHE A 41 -6.07 1.13 16.77
N GLY A 42 -6.03 2.45 16.84
CA GLY A 42 -5.02 3.22 16.15
C GLY A 42 -3.65 3.03 16.80
N ASN A 43 -2.60 3.18 16.00
CA ASN A 43 -1.24 3.12 16.49
C ASN A 43 -0.98 4.17 17.59
N LYS A 44 -0.10 3.83 18.52
CA LYS A 44 0.43 4.78 19.50
C LYS A 44 1.65 5.47 18.94
N GLU A 45 1.89 6.71 19.38
CA GLU A 45 3.14 7.41 19.07
C GLU A 45 4.32 6.66 19.70
N SER A 46 5.40 6.51 18.95
CA SER A 46 6.64 5.91 19.46
C SER A 46 7.45 6.96 20.21
N ASP A 47 8.05 6.58 21.32
CA ASP A 47 9.08 7.39 22.00
C ASP A 47 10.42 7.39 21.26
N ASP A 48 10.60 6.50 20.27
CA ASP A 48 11.79 6.45 19.43
C ASP A 48 11.72 7.50 18.32
N LEU A 49 12.55 8.53 18.42
CA LEU A 49 12.63 9.65 17.48
C LEU A 49 13.11 9.28 16.08
N HIS A 50 13.57 8.04 15.86
CA HIS A 50 13.94 7.56 14.52
C HIS A 50 12.70 7.28 13.65
N TYR A 51 11.52 7.14 14.24
CA TYR A 51 10.30 6.80 13.50
C TYR A 51 9.30 7.95 13.52
N SER A 52 8.84 8.32 12.33
CA SER A 52 7.65 9.15 12.19
C SER A 52 6.40 8.33 12.53
N PHE A 53 5.37 9.01 13.05
CA PHE A 53 4.09 8.36 13.29
C PHE A 53 3.38 8.00 11.97
N PHE A 54 2.93 6.76 11.86
CA PHE A 54 2.03 6.26 10.82
C PHE A 54 0.90 5.49 11.47
N GLN A 55 -0.30 5.68 10.96
CA GLN A 55 -1.49 5.04 11.50
C GLN A 55 -1.58 3.57 11.08
N GLU A 56 -2.27 2.74 11.89
CA GLU A 56 -2.67 1.38 11.51
C GLU A 56 -3.61 1.45 10.30
N THR A 57 -3.34 0.66 9.25
CA THR A 57 -3.95 0.87 7.95
C THR A 57 -5.44 0.52 7.88
N ASN A 58 -5.92 -0.48 8.64
CA ASN A 58 -7.35 -0.79 8.71
C ASN A 58 -8.11 0.25 9.53
N PHE A 59 -7.50 0.76 10.61
CA PHE A 59 -8.05 1.88 11.37
C PHE A 59 -8.14 3.14 10.49
N LEU A 60 -7.07 3.47 9.77
CA LEU A 60 -7.02 4.58 8.84
C LEU A 60 -8.06 4.45 7.73
N TYR A 61 -8.22 3.25 7.14
CA TYR A 61 -9.21 2.94 6.10
C TYR A 61 -10.64 3.27 6.51
N LEU A 62 -10.97 3.03 7.79
CA LEU A 62 -12.31 3.23 8.31
C LEU A 62 -12.56 4.63 8.91
N THR A 63 -11.49 5.35 9.27
CA THR A 63 -11.62 6.61 10.01
C THR A 63 -11.07 7.83 9.29
N GLY A 64 -10.03 7.66 8.46
CA GLY A 64 -9.22 8.76 7.96
C GLY A 64 -8.46 9.52 9.07
N TRP A 65 -8.38 8.97 10.28
CA TRP A 65 -7.82 9.63 11.44
C TRP A 65 -6.33 9.35 11.58
N GLU A 66 -5.50 10.38 11.48
CA GLU A 66 -4.03 10.26 11.46
C GLU A 66 -3.36 10.59 12.80
N GLU A 67 -4.12 10.84 13.88
CA GLU A 67 -3.53 11.08 15.21
C GLU A 67 -3.44 9.79 16.03
N PRO A 68 -2.43 9.67 16.93
CA PRO A 68 -2.16 8.43 17.66
C PRO A 68 -3.16 8.15 18.79
N GLY A 69 -3.28 6.86 19.15
CA GLY A 69 -3.92 6.39 20.38
C GLY A 69 -5.45 6.37 20.37
N ALA A 70 -6.10 6.62 19.24
CA ALA A 70 -7.55 6.52 19.12
C ALA A 70 -8.02 5.06 19.07
N ILE A 71 -9.30 4.80 19.44
CA ILE A 71 -9.94 3.49 19.36
C ILE A 71 -11.27 3.66 18.64
N LEU A 72 -11.51 2.88 17.61
CA LEU A 72 -12.80 2.82 16.91
C LEU A 72 -13.60 1.64 17.41
N VAL A 73 -14.85 1.88 17.77
CA VAL A 73 -15.84 0.83 18.06
C VAL A 73 -17.01 0.98 17.11
N LEU A 74 -17.38 -0.12 16.42
CA LEU A 74 -18.55 -0.19 15.59
C LEU A 74 -19.49 -1.30 16.09
N THR A 75 -20.80 -1.01 16.10
CA THR A 75 -21.83 -2.01 16.36
C THR A 75 -22.54 -2.40 15.07
N PRO A 76 -23.10 -3.62 14.98
CA PRO A 76 -23.87 -4.06 13.81
C PRO A 76 -25.03 -3.14 13.48
N GLU A 77 -25.47 -3.14 12.22
CA GLU A 77 -26.77 -2.57 11.86
C GLU A 77 -27.88 -3.44 12.48
N PRO A 78 -28.83 -2.85 13.24
CA PRO A 78 -29.89 -3.63 13.86
C PRO A 78 -30.83 -4.24 12.80
N GLU A 79 -30.96 -5.56 12.78
CA GLU A 79 -31.96 -6.23 11.96
C GLU A 79 -33.37 -6.03 12.54
N ARG A 80 -34.37 -5.80 11.68
CA ARG A 80 -35.77 -5.46 12.09
C ARG A 80 -36.42 -6.46 13.05
N ASN A 81 -35.99 -7.71 13.03
CA ASN A 81 -36.57 -8.79 13.86
C ASN A 81 -35.53 -9.41 14.84
N ALA A 82 -34.41 -8.73 15.09
CA ALA A 82 -33.37 -9.28 15.96
C ALA A 82 -33.85 -9.33 17.42
N PRO A 83 -33.46 -10.36 18.19
CA PRO A 83 -33.64 -10.36 19.65
C PRO A 83 -32.93 -9.13 20.25
N GLY A 84 -33.58 -8.48 21.22
CA GLY A 84 -33.01 -7.27 21.83
C GLY A 84 -33.01 -6.04 20.91
N LEU A 85 -33.91 -5.94 19.93
CA LEU A 85 -33.96 -4.85 18.96
C LEU A 85 -33.97 -3.46 19.63
N VAL A 86 -34.74 -3.31 20.73
CA VAL A 86 -34.84 -2.02 21.45
C VAL A 86 -33.51 -1.59 22.03
N GLU A 87 -32.77 -2.50 22.66
CA GLU A 87 -31.44 -2.26 23.20
C GLU A 87 -30.43 -1.96 22.09
N ARG A 88 -30.47 -2.75 21.00
CA ARG A 88 -29.60 -2.57 19.83
C ARG A 88 -29.84 -1.23 19.12
N THR A 89 -31.06 -0.77 19.00
CA THR A 89 -31.38 0.54 18.38
C THR A 89 -30.99 1.73 19.26
N ARG A 90 -30.83 1.54 20.57
CA ARG A 90 -30.36 2.57 21.51
C ARG A 90 -28.84 2.61 21.63
N ALA A 91 -28.15 1.52 21.31
CA ALA A 91 -26.69 1.46 21.34
C ALA A 91 -26.08 2.41 20.27
N PRO A 92 -25.00 3.12 20.60
CA PRO A 92 -24.30 3.90 19.58
C PRO A 92 -23.80 3.01 18.45
N ARG A 93 -24.06 3.40 17.21
CA ARG A 93 -23.62 2.64 16.03
C ARG A 93 -22.12 2.73 15.81
N GLU A 94 -21.50 3.83 16.18
CA GLU A 94 -20.08 4.08 16.07
C GLU A 94 -19.61 4.98 17.21
N ILE A 95 -18.46 4.66 17.77
CA ILE A 95 -17.81 5.46 18.80
C ILE A 95 -16.33 5.58 18.44
N LEU A 96 -15.82 6.80 18.41
CA LEU A 96 -14.38 7.05 18.36
C LEU A 96 -13.92 7.52 19.75
N PHE A 97 -13.07 6.75 20.38
CA PHE A 97 -12.43 7.13 21.64
C PHE A 97 -11.13 7.85 21.34
N LEU A 98 -10.98 9.05 21.87
CA LEU A 98 -9.77 9.87 21.72
C LEU A 98 -9.06 10.02 23.05
N PRO A 99 -7.72 10.01 23.07
CA PRO A 99 -6.95 10.40 24.25
C PRO A 99 -7.28 11.80 24.69
N GLN A 100 -7.26 12.06 26.00
CA GLN A 100 -7.34 13.42 26.53
C GLN A 100 -6.11 14.23 26.13
N ARG A 101 -6.32 15.52 25.85
CA ARG A 101 -5.23 16.44 25.53
C ARG A 101 -4.32 16.65 26.73
N VAL A 102 -3.01 16.54 26.49
CA VAL A 102 -1.98 16.80 27.49
C VAL A 102 -1.20 18.03 27.07
N MET A 103 -1.62 19.21 27.56
CA MET A 103 -1.06 20.51 27.16
C MET A 103 0.46 20.62 27.36
N SER A 104 1.03 19.91 28.34
CA SER A 104 2.48 19.89 28.55
C SER A 104 3.24 19.15 27.46
N GLN A 105 2.59 18.24 26.71
CA GLN A 105 3.17 17.51 25.59
C GLN A 105 3.02 18.29 24.27
N GLU A 106 2.06 19.20 24.16
CA GLU A 106 1.81 19.94 22.90
C GLU A 106 3.01 20.77 22.42
N LYS A 107 3.91 21.16 23.31
CA LYS A 107 5.17 21.82 22.94
C LYS A 107 6.17 20.91 22.22
N TRP A 108 6.00 19.58 22.33
CA TRP A 108 6.88 18.59 21.71
C TRP A 108 6.31 18.05 20.41
N THR A 109 5.01 17.73 20.38
CA THR A 109 4.36 17.01 19.29
C THR A 109 3.30 17.82 18.56
N GLY A 110 3.13 19.11 18.92
CA GLY A 110 2.06 19.97 18.42
C GLY A 110 0.72 19.70 19.11
N ARG A 111 -0.26 20.54 18.80
CA ARG A 111 -1.62 20.36 19.30
C ARG A 111 -2.27 19.15 18.63
N LYS A 112 -2.88 18.27 19.42
CA LYS A 112 -3.72 17.16 18.99
C LYS A 112 -5.18 17.44 19.35
N LEU A 113 -6.12 16.86 18.61
CA LEU A 113 -7.54 16.94 18.94
C LEU A 113 -7.87 15.97 20.09
N GLY A 114 -8.68 16.46 21.04
CA GLY A 114 -9.21 15.67 22.13
C GLY A 114 -10.72 15.52 22.06
N PRO A 115 -11.31 14.68 22.93
CA PRO A 115 -12.76 14.41 22.93
C PRO A 115 -13.60 15.66 23.26
N ASP A 116 -13.04 16.61 23.97
CA ASP A 116 -13.73 17.84 24.41
C ASP A 116 -13.57 19.03 23.43
N ASP A 117 -12.84 18.85 22.32
CA ASP A 117 -12.67 19.91 21.34
C ASP A 117 -14.00 20.20 20.61
N THR A 118 -14.25 21.50 20.37
CA THR A 118 -15.45 21.96 19.69
C THR A 118 -15.53 21.35 18.27
N ASN A 119 -16.70 20.83 17.90
CA ASN A 119 -16.96 20.19 16.60
C ASN A 119 -16.14 18.93 16.31
N VAL A 120 -15.58 18.28 17.31
CA VAL A 120 -14.76 17.07 17.10
C VAL A 120 -15.50 15.98 16.31
N SER A 121 -16.79 15.76 16.54
CA SER A 121 -17.62 14.82 15.76
C SER A 121 -17.71 15.19 14.29
N ASN A 122 -17.83 16.47 13.96
CA ASN A 122 -17.84 16.93 12.57
C ASN A 122 -16.46 16.77 11.90
N ILE A 123 -15.38 17.00 12.67
CA ILE A 123 -14.01 16.83 12.17
C ILE A 123 -13.70 15.37 11.92
N THR A 124 -14.05 14.48 12.84
CA THR A 124 -13.78 13.03 12.73
C THR A 124 -14.78 12.31 11.81
N GLY A 125 -15.93 12.91 11.54
CA GLY A 125 -17.02 12.26 10.80
C GLY A 125 -17.62 11.04 11.53
N VAL A 126 -17.42 10.94 12.87
CA VAL A 126 -17.98 9.88 13.71
C VAL A 126 -19.05 10.46 14.63
N THR A 127 -20.20 9.81 14.71
CA THR A 127 -21.37 10.36 15.40
C THR A 127 -21.19 10.50 16.92
N SER A 128 -20.40 9.63 17.53
CA SER A 128 -20.08 9.67 18.97
C SER A 128 -18.59 9.70 19.20
N VAL A 129 -18.09 10.76 19.83
CA VAL A 129 -16.68 10.86 20.25
C VAL A 129 -16.64 10.91 21.77
N MET A 130 -15.80 10.07 22.38
CA MET A 130 -15.68 9.92 23.82
C MET A 130 -14.22 9.91 24.30
N PRO A 131 -13.95 10.25 25.57
CA PRO A 131 -12.62 10.06 26.15
C PRO A 131 -12.19 8.58 26.17
N ALA A 132 -10.92 8.31 25.88
CA ALA A 132 -10.36 6.96 25.84
C ALA A 132 -10.54 6.18 27.16
N GLU A 133 -10.59 6.88 28.29
CA GLU A 133 -10.81 6.32 29.63
C GLU A 133 -12.19 5.64 29.75
N ARG A 134 -13.15 6.00 28.91
CA ARG A 134 -14.48 5.37 28.89
C ARG A 134 -14.56 4.08 28.09
N PHE A 135 -13.53 3.74 27.33
CA PHE A 135 -13.54 2.59 26.42
C PHE A 135 -13.94 1.29 27.14
N GLU A 136 -13.33 0.98 28.28
CA GLU A 136 -13.60 -0.27 29.00
C GLU A 136 -15.07 -0.36 29.45
N SER A 137 -15.63 0.70 30.03
CA SER A 137 -17.02 0.71 30.52
C SER A 137 -18.04 0.63 29.37
N GLU A 138 -17.78 1.35 28.28
CA GLU A 138 -18.67 1.32 27.11
C GLU A 138 -18.62 -0.03 26.41
N LEU A 139 -17.41 -0.62 26.25
CA LEU A 139 -17.27 -1.95 25.65
C LEU A 139 -18.05 -3.00 26.48
N LYS A 140 -17.94 -2.99 27.80
CA LYS A 140 -18.71 -3.91 28.68
C LYS A 140 -20.21 -3.76 28.44
N THR A 141 -20.71 -2.54 28.37
CA THR A 141 -22.15 -2.27 28.11
C THR A 141 -22.57 -2.81 26.74
N LEU A 142 -21.75 -2.65 25.71
CA LEU A 142 -22.04 -3.18 24.38
C LEU A 142 -22.03 -4.72 24.35
N LEU A 143 -21.14 -5.35 25.14
CA LEU A 143 -21.04 -6.80 25.22
C LEU A 143 -22.18 -7.47 26.00
N ASP A 144 -23.00 -6.72 26.74
CA ASP A 144 -24.29 -7.19 27.26
C ASP A 144 -25.34 -7.37 26.14
N ILE A 145 -25.14 -6.67 25.02
CA ILE A 145 -26.05 -6.69 23.85
C ILE A 145 -25.54 -7.62 22.75
N TYR A 146 -24.21 -7.60 22.50
CA TYR A 146 -23.55 -8.32 21.40
C TYR A 146 -22.60 -9.39 21.94
N PRO A 147 -22.74 -10.66 21.50
CA PRO A 147 -21.98 -11.76 22.09
C PRO A 147 -20.52 -11.82 21.66
N ASN A 148 -20.18 -11.34 20.46
CA ASN A 148 -18.87 -11.51 19.85
C ASN A 148 -18.11 -10.18 19.74
N ILE A 149 -16.78 -10.29 19.59
CA ILE A 149 -15.88 -9.17 19.35
C ILE A 149 -15.14 -9.43 18.03
N TYR A 150 -15.13 -8.46 17.13
CA TYR A 150 -14.30 -8.45 15.94
C TYR A 150 -13.09 -7.56 16.19
N ALA A 151 -11.88 -8.06 15.98
CA ALA A 151 -10.63 -7.31 16.17
C ALA A 151 -9.54 -7.86 15.25
N LEU A 152 -8.38 -7.21 15.22
CA LEU A 152 -7.21 -7.70 14.46
C LEU A 152 -6.48 -8.76 15.29
N VAL A 153 -6.89 -10.02 15.19
CA VAL A 153 -6.35 -11.13 16.00
C VAL A 153 -4.82 -11.22 15.83
N GLY A 154 -4.10 -11.30 16.95
CA GLY A 154 -2.63 -11.28 16.98
C GLY A 154 -2.00 -9.88 17.05
N ASP A 155 -2.78 -8.80 16.94
CA ASP A 155 -2.31 -7.47 17.27
C ASP A 155 -2.16 -7.34 18.80
N PRO A 156 -1.03 -6.78 19.30
CA PRO A 156 -0.79 -6.65 20.76
C PRO A 156 -1.88 -5.87 21.51
N SER A 157 -2.56 -4.94 20.83
CA SER A 157 -3.64 -4.14 21.43
C SER A 157 -4.88 -4.97 21.78
N VAL A 158 -5.09 -6.11 21.10
CA VAL A 158 -6.22 -7.02 21.35
C VAL A 158 -6.15 -7.63 22.75
N ALA A 159 -4.96 -7.78 23.34
CA ALA A 159 -4.80 -8.21 24.72
C ALA A 159 -5.57 -7.34 25.75
N ALA A 160 -5.77 -6.05 25.44
CA ALA A 160 -6.60 -5.18 26.26
C ALA A 160 -8.08 -5.59 26.22
N VAL A 161 -8.58 -5.98 25.04
CA VAL A 161 -9.94 -6.45 24.84
C VAL A 161 -10.17 -7.79 25.54
N GLU A 162 -9.24 -8.73 25.38
CA GLU A 162 -9.29 -10.04 26.02
C GLU A 162 -9.27 -9.93 27.56
N LYS A 163 -8.53 -8.97 28.11
CA LYS A 163 -8.53 -8.67 29.55
C LYS A 163 -9.87 -8.13 30.04
N ILE A 164 -10.53 -7.28 29.24
CA ILE A 164 -11.85 -6.70 29.56
C ILE A 164 -12.94 -7.77 29.50
N ALA A 165 -12.85 -8.68 28.52
CA ALA A 165 -13.89 -9.64 28.20
C ALA A 165 -13.33 -11.07 27.96
N PRO A 166 -12.72 -11.72 28.99
CA PRO A 166 -11.96 -12.96 28.81
C PRO A 166 -12.81 -14.17 28.40
N MET A 167 -14.14 -14.08 28.53
CA MET A 167 -15.08 -15.16 28.17
C MET A 167 -15.74 -14.93 26.81
N ARG A 168 -15.36 -13.89 26.07
CA ARG A 168 -15.94 -13.57 24.77
C ARG A 168 -15.07 -14.12 23.63
N THR A 169 -15.72 -14.54 22.54
CA THR A 169 -15.01 -14.95 21.33
C THR A 169 -14.51 -13.70 20.60
N VAL A 170 -13.21 -13.69 20.28
CA VAL A 170 -12.61 -12.69 19.41
C VAL A 170 -12.48 -13.29 18.02
N ILE A 171 -13.10 -12.65 17.04
CA ILE A 171 -13.12 -13.04 15.62
C ILE A 171 -12.19 -12.12 14.84
N ASP A 172 -11.40 -12.67 13.94
CA ASP A 172 -10.50 -11.83 13.12
C ASP A 172 -11.30 -10.98 12.11
N ALA A 173 -11.16 -9.67 12.23
CA ALA A 173 -11.83 -8.69 11.35
C ALA A 173 -11.12 -8.53 10.00
N ARG A 174 -9.86 -8.99 9.86
CA ARG A 174 -9.07 -8.77 8.63
C ARG A 174 -9.75 -9.26 7.36
N PRO A 175 -10.32 -10.47 7.30
CA PRO A 175 -10.97 -10.93 6.07
C PRO A 175 -12.13 -10.03 5.63
N THR A 176 -12.92 -9.54 6.60
CA THR A 176 -14.06 -8.67 6.33
C THR A 176 -13.62 -7.29 5.84
N ILE A 177 -12.57 -6.72 6.46
CA ILE A 177 -12.02 -5.43 6.05
C ILE A 177 -11.29 -5.56 4.70
N ALA A 178 -10.54 -6.65 4.49
CA ALA A 178 -9.87 -6.93 3.23
C ALA A 178 -10.84 -6.95 2.04
N ALA A 179 -12.01 -7.59 2.20
CA ALA A 179 -13.04 -7.61 1.17
C ALA A 179 -13.50 -6.21 0.74
N LEU A 180 -13.49 -5.23 1.66
CA LEU A 180 -13.81 -3.83 1.34
C LEU A 180 -12.62 -3.10 0.70
N ARG A 181 -11.39 -3.36 1.18
CA ARG A 181 -10.17 -2.71 0.69
C ARG A 181 -9.76 -3.15 -0.72
N MET A 182 -10.18 -4.35 -1.14
CA MET A 182 -9.82 -4.88 -2.47
C MET A 182 -10.38 -4.03 -3.61
N GLU A 183 -11.63 -3.59 -3.54
CA GLU A 183 -12.28 -2.76 -4.56
C GLU A 183 -12.09 -1.28 -4.21
N LYS A 184 -11.22 -0.58 -4.94
CA LYS A 184 -10.84 0.82 -4.68
C LYS A 184 -11.92 1.77 -5.18
N SER A 185 -12.20 2.79 -4.38
CA SER A 185 -13.03 3.93 -4.77
C SER A 185 -12.31 4.83 -5.79
N THR A 186 -13.02 5.81 -6.31
CA THR A 186 -12.44 6.83 -7.21
C THR A 186 -11.36 7.65 -6.50
N GLU A 187 -11.58 7.99 -5.22
CA GLU A 187 -10.64 8.74 -4.40
C GLU A 187 -9.38 7.93 -4.09
N GLU A 188 -9.53 6.64 -3.80
CA GLU A 188 -8.41 5.71 -3.59
C GLU A 188 -7.58 5.54 -4.87
N ILE A 189 -8.24 5.40 -6.02
CA ILE A 189 -7.55 5.33 -7.31
C ILE A 189 -6.78 6.61 -7.59
N ALA A 190 -7.35 7.78 -7.31
CA ALA A 190 -6.66 9.06 -7.48
C ALA A 190 -5.42 9.20 -6.57
N ALA A 191 -5.48 8.68 -5.34
CA ALA A 191 -4.32 8.64 -4.43
C ALA A 191 -3.23 7.68 -4.93
N LEU A 192 -3.60 6.50 -5.43
CA LEU A 192 -2.68 5.55 -6.08
C LEU A 192 -2.03 6.14 -7.33
N GLU A 193 -2.78 6.86 -8.16
CA GLU A 193 -2.25 7.56 -9.33
C GLU A 193 -1.24 8.65 -8.94
N LYS A 194 -1.48 9.38 -7.84
CA LYS A 194 -0.53 10.37 -7.31
C LYS A 194 0.76 9.72 -6.85
N ALA A 195 0.69 8.63 -6.08
CA ALA A 195 1.87 7.88 -5.63
C ALA A 195 2.64 7.30 -6.82
N THR A 196 1.93 6.79 -7.82
CA THR A 196 2.51 6.24 -9.06
C THR A 196 3.22 7.33 -9.88
N ALA A 197 2.63 8.52 -10.02
CA ALA A 197 3.25 9.63 -10.75
C ALA A 197 4.55 10.08 -10.09
N ALA A 198 4.59 10.26 -8.77
CA ALA A 198 5.79 10.60 -8.01
C ALA A 198 6.87 9.50 -8.15
N SER A 199 6.47 8.22 -8.15
CA SER A 199 7.38 7.09 -8.37
C SER A 199 7.97 7.09 -9.79
N VAL A 200 7.16 7.41 -10.81
CA VAL A 200 7.63 7.57 -12.20
C VAL A 200 8.68 8.67 -12.30
N ASP A 201 8.47 9.81 -11.66
CA ASP A 201 9.41 10.93 -11.67
C ASP A 201 10.71 10.58 -10.92
N ALA A 202 10.61 9.81 -9.83
CA ALA A 202 11.77 9.25 -9.12
C ALA A 202 12.60 8.31 -10.01
N HIS A 203 11.96 7.41 -10.75
CA HIS A 203 12.64 6.55 -11.72
C HIS A 203 13.36 7.35 -12.80
N ARG A 204 12.70 8.37 -13.37
CA ARG A 204 13.33 9.25 -14.37
C ARG A 204 14.53 10.01 -13.82
N ALA A 205 14.45 10.49 -12.59
CA ALA A 205 15.59 11.14 -11.92
C ALA A 205 16.77 10.16 -11.75
N ALA A 206 16.51 8.92 -11.31
CA ALA A 206 17.51 7.86 -11.21
C ALA A 206 18.13 7.52 -12.56
N TRP A 207 17.34 7.44 -13.64
CA TRP A 207 17.86 7.16 -14.99
C TRP A 207 18.83 8.24 -15.46
N ASN A 208 18.56 9.50 -15.14
CA ASN A 208 19.46 10.63 -15.46
C ASN A 208 20.78 10.54 -14.71
N MET A 209 20.82 9.98 -13.51
CA MET A 209 22.02 9.82 -12.70
C MET A 209 22.81 8.55 -13.02
N LEU A 210 22.14 7.47 -13.44
CA LEU A 210 22.74 6.14 -13.61
C LEU A 210 23.98 6.14 -14.50
N ARG A 211 25.14 5.80 -13.94
CA ARG A 211 26.46 5.69 -14.62
C ARG A 211 27.27 4.53 -14.01
N PRO A 212 28.18 3.92 -14.77
CA PRO A 212 29.21 3.07 -14.18
C PRO A 212 30.06 3.86 -13.18
N GLY A 213 30.29 3.26 -12.02
CA GLY A 213 31.07 3.87 -10.94
C GLY A 213 30.23 4.47 -9.82
N GLU A 214 28.95 4.78 -10.05
CA GLU A 214 28.02 5.19 -9.01
C GLU A 214 27.67 4.02 -8.10
N TYR A 215 27.24 4.32 -6.88
CA TYR A 215 26.81 3.31 -5.91
C TYR A 215 25.27 3.13 -5.93
N GLU A 216 24.83 1.93 -5.61
CA GLU A 216 23.39 1.59 -5.52
C GLU A 216 22.64 2.54 -4.56
N TYR A 217 23.25 2.93 -3.41
CA TYR A 217 22.63 3.87 -2.46
C TYR A 217 22.50 5.29 -3.01
N GLU A 218 23.33 5.71 -3.96
CA GLU A 218 23.22 7.04 -4.57
C GLU A 218 21.98 7.11 -5.46
N ILE A 219 21.71 6.05 -6.20
CA ILE A 219 20.49 5.91 -7.01
C ILE A 219 19.26 5.85 -6.09
N ALA A 220 19.29 5.04 -5.03
CA ALA A 220 18.21 4.97 -4.05
C ALA A 220 17.95 6.34 -3.41
N ALA A 221 18.99 7.09 -3.04
CA ALA A 221 18.88 8.41 -2.44
C ALA A 221 18.22 9.44 -3.37
N VAL A 222 18.57 9.43 -4.67
CA VAL A 222 17.93 10.30 -5.67
C VAL A 222 16.45 9.98 -5.80
N MET A 223 16.07 8.69 -5.86
CA MET A 223 14.66 8.29 -5.95
C MET A 223 13.88 8.74 -4.72
N VAL A 224 14.39 8.44 -3.53
CA VAL A 224 13.78 8.84 -2.25
C VAL A 224 13.65 10.37 -2.18
N GLY A 225 14.72 11.11 -2.50
CA GLY A 225 14.70 12.57 -2.48
C GLY A 225 13.68 13.16 -3.45
N THR A 226 13.51 12.57 -4.63
CA THR A 226 12.57 13.04 -5.65
C THR A 226 11.12 12.99 -5.14
N TYR A 227 10.63 11.82 -4.73
CA TYR A 227 9.24 11.75 -4.29
C TYR A 227 8.97 12.46 -2.95
N LEU A 228 9.98 12.62 -2.08
CA LEU A 228 9.83 13.49 -0.90
C LEU A 228 9.67 14.95 -1.30
N MET A 229 10.40 15.44 -2.33
CA MET A 229 10.20 16.79 -2.89
C MET A 229 8.83 16.96 -3.55
N ASP A 230 8.24 15.90 -4.07
CA ASP A 230 6.86 15.89 -4.61
C ASP A 230 5.78 15.84 -3.52
N GLY A 231 6.18 15.87 -2.24
CA GLY A 231 5.30 15.92 -1.09
C GLY A 231 4.76 14.56 -0.64
N CYS A 232 5.36 13.46 -1.08
CA CYS A 232 5.10 12.14 -0.51
C CYS A 232 5.78 12.01 0.86
N ARG A 233 5.22 11.19 1.76
CA ARG A 233 5.72 11.12 3.14
C ARG A 233 6.89 10.16 3.33
N ARG A 234 6.93 9.07 2.55
CA ARG A 234 7.94 8.00 2.67
C ARG A 234 7.99 7.14 1.42
N SER A 235 8.95 6.22 1.42
CA SER A 235 8.93 5.06 0.52
C SER A 235 7.78 4.13 0.89
N ALA A 236 7.15 3.51 -0.10
CA ALA A 236 6.13 2.47 0.12
C ALA A 236 6.75 1.22 0.77
N TYR A 237 8.01 0.95 0.48
CA TYR A 237 8.85 -0.13 1.02
C TYR A 237 10.32 0.29 1.00
N ALA A 238 11.20 -0.53 1.60
CA ALA A 238 12.64 -0.27 1.56
C ALA A 238 13.14 -0.29 0.11
N PRO A 239 13.82 0.77 -0.39
CA PRO A 239 14.33 0.81 -1.75
C PRO A 239 15.19 -0.40 -2.10
N ILE A 240 14.94 -1.02 -3.25
CA ILE A 240 15.72 -2.12 -3.81
C ILE A 240 16.42 -1.60 -5.05
N VAL A 241 17.74 -1.42 -4.95
CA VAL A 241 18.62 -1.06 -6.07
C VAL A 241 19.73 -2.09 -6.12
N GLY A 242 19.55 -3.13 -6.95
CA GLY A 242 20.48 -4.28 -7.02
C GLY A 242 21.16 -4.37 -8.36
N SER A 243 22.49 -4.23 -8.40
CA SER A 243 23.30 -4.27 -9.61
C SER A 243 24.12 -5.57 -9.74
N GLY A 244 24.34 -6.01 -10.96
CA GLY A 244 25.12 -7.22 -11.24
C GLY A 244 24.63 -8.41 -10.41
N PRO A 245 25.48 -9.04 -9.56
CA PRO A 245 25.06 -10.18 -8.74
C PRO A 245 23.92 -9.86 -7.78
N ASN A 246 23.79 -8.61 -7.29
CA ASN A 246 22.70 -8.20 -6.40
C ASN A 246 21.34 -8.14 -7.11
N SER A 247 21.33 -8.00 -8.43
CA SER A 247 20.09 -8.02 -9.22
C SER A 247 19.33 -9.34 -9.11
N THR A 248 20.02 -10.42 -8.70
CA THR A 248 19.42 -11.75 -8.53
C THR A 248 18.82 -11.99 -7.15
N THR A 249 18.90 -11.01 -6.25
CA THR A 249 18.32 -11.06 -4.89
C THR A 249 17.02 -10.26 -4.86
N LEU A 250 15.89 -10.90 -4.60
CA LEU A 250 14.53 -10.34 -4.76
C LEU A 250 14.30 -9.05 -3.95
N HIS A 251 14.61 -9.07 -2.64
CA HIS A 251 14.43 -7.94 -1.73
C HIS A 251 15.77 -7.40 -1.24
N TYR A 252 16.68 -7.10 -2.18
CA TYR A 252 17.99 -6.55 -1.86
C TYR A 252 17.88 -5.07 -1.48
N SER A 253 17.89 -4.77 -0.20
CA SER A 253 17.73 -3.40 0.35
C SER A 253 19.03 -2.80 0.93
N ARG A 254 20.15 -3.54 0.90
CA ARG A 254 21.42 -3.03 1.41
C ARG A 254 22.00 -1.89 0.58
N ASN A 255 21.80 -1.93 -0.75
CA ASN A 255 22.16 -0.89 -1.72
C ASN A 255 23.61 -0.38 -1.55
N SER A 256 24.59 -1.28 -1.38
CA SER A 256 25.94 -0.87 -0.96
C SER A 256 27.03 -1.09 -2.00
N ARG A 257 26.68 -1.70 -3.14
CA ARG A 257 27.65 -2.05 -4.17
C ARG A 257 27.87 -0.88 -5.14
N ARG A 258 29.13 -0.75 -5.62
CA ARG A 258 29.47 0.10 -6.76
C ARG A 258 29.06 -0.63 -8.04
N MET A 259 28.36 0.06 -8.94
CA MET A 259 27.88 -0.49 -10.20
C MET A 259 28.96 -0.48 -11.27
N ASP A 260 29.15 -1.59 -11.96
CA ASP A 260 30.15 -1.72 -13.01
C ASP A 260 29.55 -1.65 -14.43
N ALA A 261 30.37 -1.25 -15.40
CA ALA A 261 29.96 -1.23 -16.80
C ALA A 261 29.65 -2.66 -17.29
N GLY A 262 28.59 -2.81 -18.09
CA GLY A 262 28.18 -4.11 -18.62
C GLY A 262 27.25 -4.90 -17.73
N GLU A 263 26.87 -4.36 -16.56
CA GLU A 263 25.89 -4.95 -15.66
C GLU A 263 24.48 -4.41 -15.92
N VAL A 264 23.49 -5.11 -15.39
CA VAL A 264 22.13 -4.57 -15.20
C VAL A 264 21.95 -4.16 -13.76
N VAL A 265 21.02 -3.23 -13.52
CA VAL A 265 20.53 -2.84 -12.19
C VAL A 265 19.02 -2.96 -12.16
N VAL A 266 18.50 -3.70 -11.19
CA VAL A 266 17.06 -3.74 -10.84
C VAL A 266 16.82 -2.56 -9.90
N MET A 267 15.88 -1.70 -10.27
CA MET A 267 15.39 -0.58 -9.45
C MET A 267 13.92 -0.85 -9.14
N ASP A 268 13.67 -1.27 -7.92
CA ASP A 268 12.35 -1.53 -7.39
C ASP A 268 12.13 -0.59 -6.21
N VAL A 269 11.56 0.57 -6.52
CA VAL A 269 11.42 1.70 -5.60
C VAL A 269 10.18 2.49 -5.95
N ALA A 270 9.30 2.67 -4.96
CA ALA A 270 8.13 3.50 -5.12
C ALA A 270 7.78 4.32 -3.87
N ALA A 271 6.95 5.31 -4.07
CA ALA A 271 6.49 6.27 -3.07
C ALA A 271 5.20 5.82 -2.39
N GLU A 272 5.02 6.28 -1.15
CA GLU A 272 3.72 6.35 -0.50
C GLU A 272 3.29 7.82 -0.41
N CYS A 273 2.20 8.17 -1.11
CA CYS A 273 1.64 9.52 -1.12
C CYS A 273 0.18 9.48 -0.71
N ALA A 274 -0.24 10.42 0.13
CA ALA A 274 -1.61 10.48 0.65
C ALA A 274 -2.05 9.13 1.28
N ASN A 275 -1.13 8.45 1.95
CA ASN A 275 -1.27 7.14 2.60
C ASN A 275 -1.48 5.96 1.64
N TYR A 276 -1.36 6.13 0.33
CA TYR A 276 -1.46 5.05 -0.66
C TYR A 276 -0.09 4.75 -1.26
N ALA A 277 0.22 3.46 -1.37
CA ALA A 277 1.47 2.97 -1.93
C ALA A 277 1.42 2.94 -3.46
N SER A 278 2.58 3.05 -4.11
CA SER A 278 2.80 2.58 -5.47
C SER A 278 3.80 1.43 -5.45
N ASP A 279 3.93 0.74 -6.59
CA ASP A 279 4.89 -0.34 -6.78
C ASP A 279 5.35 -0.39 -8.24
N ILE A 280 6.65 -0.17 -8.45
CA ILE A 280 7.22 -0.10 -9.81
C ILE A 280 8.63 -0.63 -9.81
N THR A 281 8.89 -1.62 -10.66
CA THR A 281 10.25 -2.07 -10.96
C THR A 281 10.63 -1.81 -12.40
N ARG A 282 11.85 -1.35 -12.62
CA ARG A 282 12.53 -1.34 -13.92
C ARG A 282 13.94 -1.90 -13.79
N THR A 283 14.35 -2.67 -14.79
CA THR A 283 15.73 -3.13 -14.93
C THR A 283 16.40 -2.38 -16.06
N LEU A 284 17.57 -1.80 -15.79
CA LEU A 284 18.32 -0.97 -16.74
C LEU A 284 19.77 -1.46 -16.92
N PRO A 285 20.36 -1.24 -18.11
CA PRO A 285 21.80 -1.47 -18.30
C PRO A 285 22.58 -0.29 -17.72
N VAL A 286 23.53 -0.56 -16.83
CA VAL A 286 24.29 0.46 -16.08
C VAL A 286 25.03 1.42 -17.03
N ASN A 287 25.62 0.91 -18.09
CA ASN A 287 26.34 1.73 -19.10
C ASN A 287 25.44 2.26 -20.23
N GLY A 288 24.12 2.11 -20.13
CA GLY A 288 23.14 2.67 -21.06
C GLY A 288 22.78 1.77 -22.25
N LYS A 289 23.36 0.56 -22.35
CA LYS A 289 23.06 -0.39 -23.42
C LYS A 289 23.10 -1.82 -22.91
N PHE A 290 22.07 -2.60 -23.18
CA PHE A 290 22.02 -4.01 -22.87
C PHE A 290 23.03 -4.82 -23.69
N THR A 291 23.69 -5.80 -23.07
CA THR A 291 24.39 -6.83 -23.85
C THR A 291 23.38 -7.72 -24.59
N PRO A 292 23.80 -8.46 -25.65
CA PRO A 292 22.88 -9.35 -26.35
C PRO A 292 22.16 -10.33 -25.42
N ARG A 293 22.88 -10.88 -24.41
CA ARG A 293 22.31 -11.83 -23.45
C ARG A 293 21.31 -11.17 -22.50
N GLN A 294 21.64 -10.00 -21.96
CA GLN A 294 20.72 -9.25 -21.11
C GLN A 294 19.45 -8.88 -21.88
N ARG A 295 19.59 -8.46 -23.15
CA ARG A 295 18.49 -8.11 -24.02
C ARG A 295 17.57 -9.33 -24.27
N GLU A 296 18.16 -10.50 -24.53
CA GLU A 296 17.42 -11.76 -24.72
C GLU A 296 16.53 -12.06 -23.48
N ILE A 297 17.11 -12.05 -22.27
CA ILE A 297 16.37 -12.29 -21.03
C ILE A 297 15.32 -11.18 -20.80
N TYR A 298 15.68 -9.91 -21.03
CA TYR A 298 14.78 -8.78 -20.89
C TYR A 298 13.54 -8.92 -21.77
N ASP A 299 13.71 -9.28 -23.06
CA ASP A 299 12.63 -9.45 -24.01
C ASP A 299 11.68 -10.60 -23.59
N VAL A 300 12.19 -11.67 -22.98
CA VAL A 300 11.38 -12.76 -22.44
C VAL A 300 10.53 -12.28 -21.24
N VAL A 301 11.12 -11.55 -20.28
CA VAL A 301 10.40 -11.01 -19.13
C VAL A 301 9.34 -9.99 -19.56
N LEU A 302 9.69 -9.07 -20.49
CA LEU A 302 8.76 -8.10 -21.05
C LEU A 302 7.60 -8.77 -21.79
N GLY A 303 7.87 -9.82 -22.56
CA GLY A 303 6.83 -10.59 -23.24
C GLY A 303 5.87 -11.25 -22.26
N ALA A 304 6.40 -11.82 -21.18
CA ALA A 304 5.59 -12.41 -20.11
C ALA A 304 4.70 -11.38 -19.40
N GLN A 305 5.26 -10.20 -19.09
CA GLN A 305 4.51 -9.10 -18.49
C GLN A 305 3.36 -8.65 -19.39
N ARG A 306 3.64 -8.41 -20.66
CA ARG A 306 2.62 -8.00 -21.63
C ARG A 306 1.51 -9.03 -21.79
N ALA A 307 1.87 -10.31 -21.87
CA ALA A 307 0.89 -11.40 -21.95
C ALA A 307 -0.01 -11.48 -20.70
N ALA A 308 0.58 -11.32 -19.51
CA ALA A 308 -0.16 -11.28 -18.25
C ALA A 308 -1.08 -10.07 -18.16
N ILE A 309 -0.61 -8.84 -18.44
CA ILE A 309 -1.42 -7.61 -18.43
C ILE A 309 -2.59 -7.71 -19.41
N ALA A 310 -2.36 -8.25 -20.62
CA ALA A 310 -3.40 -8.44 -21.63
C ALA A 310 -4.52 -9.41 -21.18
N ALA A 311 -4.23 -10.29 -20.23
CA ALA A 311 -5.19 -11.22 -19.65
C ALA A 311 -5.93 -10.66 -18.42
N VAL A 312 -5.50 -9.56 -17.86
CA VAL A 312 -6.15 -8.94 -16.69
C VAL A 312 -7.54 -8.43 -17.06
N LYS A 313 -8.55 -8.97 -16.40
CA LYS A 313 -9.97 -8.54 -16.49
C LYS A 313 -10.75 -9.13 -15.32
N PRO A 314 -11.99 -8.66 -15.05
CA PRO A 314 -12.87 -9.31 -14.08
C PRO A 314 -13.03 -10.81 -14.32
N GLY A 315 -13.04 -11.59 -13.23
CA GLY A 315 -13.18 -13.04 -13.25
C GLY A 315 -11.87 -13.84 -13.39
N VAL A 316 -10.74 -13.18 -13.72
CA VAL A 316 -9.42 -13.84 -13.82
C VAL A 316 -8.78 -13.92 -12.43
N SER A 317 -7.99 -14.97 -12.18
CA SER A 317 -7.28 -15.17 -10.91
C SER A 317 -5.82 -14.70 -10.99
N ILE A 318 -5.31 -14.16 -9.86
CA ILE A 318 -3.86 -13.91 -9.66
C ILE A 318 -3.18 -15.11 -8.99
N ASN A 319 -3.94 -16.05 -8.43
CA ASN A 319 -3.42 -17.17 -7.66
C ASN A 319 -2.59 -18.12 -8.54
N LYS A 320 -1.34 -18.35 -8.15
CA LYS A 320 -0.40 -19.22 -8.89
C LYS A 320 -0.89 -20.67 -9.05
N ASN A 321 -1.77 -21.14 -8.17
CA ASN A 321 -2.30 -22.49 -8.18
C ASN A 321 -3.57 -22.63 -9.06
N SER A 322 -4.13 -21.52 -9.56
CA SER A 322 -5.30 -21.55 -10.43
C SER A 322 -4.90 -21.75 -11.88
N SER A 323 -5.55 -22.68 -12.55
CA SER A 323 -5.41 -22.84 -14.00
C SER A 323 -5.94 -21.61 -14.72
N GLY A 324 -5.19 -21.09 -15.71
CA GLY A 324 -5.57 -19.88 -16.43
C GLY A 324 -5.38 -18.56 -15.65
N SER A 325 -4.71 -18.57 -14.51
CA SER A 325 -4.31 -17.34 -13.81
C SER A 325 -3.29 -16.53 -14.63
N ILE A 326 -3.22 -15.23 -14.36
CA ILE A 326 -2.19 -14.38 -14.98
C ILE A 326 -0.78 -14.87 -14.63
N TYR A 327 -0.57 -15.44 -13.43
CA TYR A 327 0.68 -16.09 -13.06
C TYR A 327 1.03 -17.21 -14.03
N ARG A 328 0.08 -18.11 -14.33
CA ARG A 328 0.34 -19.24 -15.22
C ARG A 328 0.67 -18.78 -16.63
N ILE A 329 0.00 -17.75 -17.11
CA ILE A 329 0.27 -17.15 -18.42
C ILE A 329 1.72 -16.61 -18.49
N ALA A 330 2.17 -15.86 -17.48
CA ALA A 330 3.53 -15.33 -17.42
C ALA A 330 4.57 -16.47 -17.30
N TYR A 331 4.33 -17.42 -16.42
CA TYR A 331 5.22 -18.57 -16.22
C TYR A 331 5.40 -19.38 -17.52
N ASP A 332 4.29 -19.73 -18.18
CA ASP A 332 4.33 -20.51 -19.40
C ASP A 332 5.04 -19.75 -20.54
N TYR A 333 4.85 -18.41 -20.59
CA TYR A 333 5.58 -17.58 -21.55
C TYR A 333 7.10 -17.65 -21.30
N ILE A 334 7.56 -17.39 -20.07
CA ILE A 334 8.99 -17.46 -19.69
C ILE A 334 9.54 -18.86 -19.99
N ASN A 335 8.79 -19.90 -19.62
CA ASN A 335 9.23 -21.29 -19.75
C ASN A 335 9.37 -21.77 -21.20
N THR A 336 8.63 -21.15 -22.13
CA THR A 336 8.63 -21.53 -23.55
C THR A 336 9.53 -20.67 -24.42
N HIS A 337 9.75 -19.39 -24.04
CA HIS A 337 10.46 -18.42 -24.90
C HIS A 337 11.91 -18.17 -24.50
N GLY A 338 12.33 -18.60 -23.31
CA GLY A 338 13.69 -18.37 -22.83
C GLY A 338 14.44 -19.64 -22.49
N LYS A 339 15.76 -19.62 -22.70
CA LYS A 339 16.68 -20.72 -22.35
C LYS A 339 17.86 -20.18 -21.54
N ASP A 340 18.35 -20.97 -20.60
CA ASP A 340 19.65 -20.70 -19.95
C ASP A 340 20.82 -21.14 -20.83
N LEU A 341 22.05 -20.97 -20.35
CA LEU A 341 23.27 -21.34 -21.08
C LEU A 341 23.43 -22.86 -21.30
N HIS A 342 22.62 -23.67 -20.59
CA HIS A 342 22.61 -25.13 -20.74
C HIS A 342 21.48 -25.61 -21.67
N GLY A 343 20.63 -24.69 -22.16
CA GLY A 343 19.49 -24.99 -22.99
C GLY A 343 18.22 -25.36 -22.23
N ASP A 344 18.24 -25.23 -20.88
CA ASP A 344 17.07 -25.46 -20.05
C ASP A 344 16.13 -24.26 -20.07
N ALA A 345 14.83 -24.52 -19.85
CA ALA A 345 13.82 -23.48 -19.83
C ALA A 345 13.99 -22.51 -18.63
N LEU A 346 13.74 -21.21 -18.86
CA LEU A 346 13.93 -20.16 -17.84
C LEU A 346 12.88 -20.16 -16.73
N GLY A 347 11.79 -20.94 -16.83
CA GLY A 347 10.76 -20.99 -15.80
C GLY A 347 11.28 -21.33 -14.39
N LYS A 348 12.39 -22.09 -14.29
CA LYS A 348 13.02 -22.39 -12.98
C LYS A 348 13.61 -21.16 -12.27
N TYR A 349 13.88 -20.10 -13.00
CA TYR A 349 14.43 -18.84 -12.48
C TYR A 349 13.35 -17.79 -12.18
N PHE A 350 12.06 -18.08 -12.44
CA PHE A 350 10.92 -17.30 -11.99
C PHE A 350 10.36 -17.92 -10.71
N ASN A 351 10.85 -17.49 -9.57
CA ASN A 351 10.71 -18.17 -8.27
C ASN A 351 9.84 -17.41 -7.24
N HIS A 352 9.09 -16.39 -7.66
CA HIS A 352 8.16 -15.62 -6.80
C HIS A 352 6.75 -15.52 -7.39
N GLY A 353 5.83 -14.85 -6.69
CA GLY A 353 4.49 -14.54 -7.20
C GLY A 353 4.53 -13.53 -8.33
N LEU A 354 3.54 -13.54 -9.20
CA LEU A 354 3.44 -12.56 -10.29
C LEU A 354 2.80 -11.25 -9.84
N SER A 355 1.97 -11.28 -8.79
CA SER A 355 1.03 -10.20 -8.51
C SER A 355 0.57 -10.23 -7.06
N HIS A 356 0.37 -9.06 -6.49
CA HIS A 356 -0.33 -8.80 -5.24
C HIS A 356 -1.21 -7.55 -5.38
N HIS A 357 -2.15 -7.36 -4.45
CA HIS A 357 -2.93 -6.14 -4.37
C HIS A 357 -2.08 -4.99 -3.83
N VAL A 358 -2.38 -3.77 -4.29
CA VAL A 358 -1.76 -2.52 -3.83
C VAL A 358 -2.83 -1.55 -3.35
N GLY A 359 -2.57 -0.84 -2.26
CA GLY A 359 -3.51 0.11 -1.67
C GLY A 359 -2.86 0.98 -0.59
N LEU A 360 -3.45 1.00 0.61
CA LEU A 360 -2.83 1.62 1.80
C LEU A 360 -1.52 0.94 2.20
N ASP A 361 -1.41 -0.34 1.91
CA ASP A 361 -0.17 -1.09 2.04
C ASP A 361 0.33 -1.48 0.64
N VAL A 362 1.65 -1.59 0.46
CA VAL A 362 2.21 -2.10 -0.81
C VAL A 362 1.74 -3.53 -1.07
N HIS A 363 1.76 -4.41 -0.07
CA HIS A 363 1.08 -5.69 -0.07
C HIS A 363 -0.27 -5.51 0.63
N ASP A 364 -1.27 -5.02 -0.11
CA ASP A 364 -2.55 -4.63 0.48
C ASP A 364 -3.39 -5.81 0.94
N ALA A 365 -4.25 -5.54 1.93
CA ALA A 365 -5.17 -6.53 2.48
C ALA A 365 -6.04 -7.13 1.38
N SER A 366 -6.00 -8.45 1.23
CA SER A 366 -6.66 -9.13 0.11
C SER A 366 -6.94 -10.62 0.37
N ASP A 367 -7.87 -11.16 -0.40
CA ASP A 367 -8.03 -12.59 -0.63
C ASP A 367 -7.53 -12.92 -2.04
N THR A 368 -6.31 -13.44 -2.13
CA THR A 368 -5.69 -13.83 -3.41
C THR A 368 -6.36 -15.03 -4.09
N THR A 369 -7.28 -15.70 -3.43
CA THR A 369 -8.08 -16.80 -4.01
C THR A 369 -9.33 -16.30 -4.72
N ALA A 370 -9.78 -15.08 -4.39
CA ALA A 370 -10.90 -14.43 -5.04
C ALA A 370 -10.55 -14.02 -6.49
N PRO A 371 -11.49 -14.13 -7.44
CA PRO A 371 -11.28 -13.61 -8.78
C PRO A 371 -11.20 -12.08 -8.78
N LEU A 372 -10.44 -11.54 -9.72
CA LEU A 372 -10.36 -10.10 -9.93
C LEU A 372 -11.73 -9.49 -10.24
N LYS A 373 -11.94 -8.26 -9.76
CA LYS A 373 -13.10 -7.43 -10.04
C LYS A 373 -12.66 -6.04 -10.50
N ALA A 374 -13.52 -5.33 -11.21
CA ALA A 374 -13.30 -3.93 -11.53
C ALA A 374 -13.08 -3.10 -10.25
N GLY A 375 -12.17 -2.13 -10.30
CA GLY A 375 -11.74 -1.33 -9.14
C GLY A 375 -10.59 -1.95 -8.34
N MET A 376 -10.22 -3.21 -8.54
CA MET A 376 -9.03 -3.78 -7.91
C MET A 376 -7.76 -3.22 -8.55
N VAL A 377 -6.74 -2.99 -7.74
CA VAL A 377 -5.40 -2.55 -8.20
C VAL A 377 -4.38 -3.60 -7.77
N ILE A 378 -3.59 -4.06 -8.72
CA ILE A 378 -2.62 -5.15 -8.54
C ILE A 378 -1.29 -4.79 -9.20
N THR A 379 -0.20 -5.47 -8.81
CA THR A 379 1.05 -5.50 -9.56
C THR A 379 1.01 -6.53 -10.69
N VAL A 380 1.85 -6.37 -11.71
CA VAL A 380 2.21 -7.42 -12.68
C VAL A 380 3.72 -7.36 -12.87
N GLU A 381 4.43 -8.29 -12.20
CA GLU A 381 5.86 -8.20 -11.92
C GLU A 381 6.65 -9.49 -12.25
N PRO A 382 6.60 -10.03 -13.46
CA PRO A 382 7.43 -11.18 -13.76
C PRO A 382 8.91 -10.87 -13.65
N GLY A 383 9.71 -11.85 -13.19
CA GLY A 383 11.15 -11.71 -13.10
C GLY A 383 11.88 -13.02 -13.42
N VAL A 384 13.10 -12.89 -13.91
CA VAL A 384 14.04 -14.00 -14.16
C VAL A 384 15.37 -13.65 -13.50
N TYR A 385 15.86 -14.55 -12.65
CA TYR A 385 17.05 -14.31 -11.82
C TYR A 385 18.02 -15.48 -12.00
N ILE A 386 19.13 -15.21 -12.70
CA ILE A 386 20.16 -16.20 -13.07
C ILE A 386 21.46 -15.86 -12.34
N PRO A 387 21.70 -16.43 -11.14
CA PRO A 387 22.89 -16.10 -10.34
C PRO A 387 24.20 -16.44 -11.08
N GLU A 388 24.20 -17.50 -11.86
CA GLU A 388 25.37 -17.97 -12.61
C GLU A 388 25.82 -16.98 -13.70
N GLU A 389 24.88 -16.16 -14.17
CA GLU A 389 25.14 -15.11 -15.17
C GLU A 389 25.21 -13.71 -14.55
N ASN A 390 24.94 -13.55 -13.23
CA ASN A 390 24.76 -12.27 -12.56
C ASN A 390 23.70 -11.36 -13.23
N ILE A 391 22.64 -11.98 -13.74
CA ILE A 391 21.54 -11.32 -14.43
C ILE A 391 20.25 -11.55 -13.66
N GLY A 392 19.70 -10.47 -13.08
CA GLY A 392 18.34 -10.39 -12.58
C GLY A 392 17.57 -9.36 -13.37
N ILE A 393 16.40 -9.73 -13.88
CA ILE A 393 15.51 -8.82 -14.61
C ILE A 393 14.10 -8.96 -14.04
N ARG A 394 13.55 -7.85 -13.53
CA ARG A 394 12.14 -7.68 -13.16
C ARG A 394 11.59 -6.45 -13.85
N ILE A 395 10.38 -6.58 -14.39
CA ILE A 395 9.63 -5.48 -14.99
C ILE A 395 8.25 -5.50 -14.35
N GLU A 396 7.91 -4.43 -13.67
CA GLU A 396 6.69 -4.35 -12.88
C GLU A 396 5.92 -3.08 -13.18
N ASP A 397 4.63 -3.24 -13.31
CA ASP A 397 3.68 -2.16 -13.39
C ASP A 397 2.52 -2.36 -12.42
N ILE A 398 2.01 -1.24 -11.90
CA ILE A 398 0.77 -1.18 -11.14
C ILE A 398 -0.41 -1.06 -12.12
N VAL A 399 -1.41 -1.94 -11.95
CA VAL A 399 -2.48 -2.17 -12.91
C VAL A 399 -3.85 -2.09 -12.24
N LEU A 400 -4.70 -1.19 -12.72
CA LEU A 400 -6.12 -1.11 -12.35
C LEU A 400 -6.93 -2.06 -13.22
N VAL A 401 -7.70 -2.93 -12.59
CA VAL A 401 -8.70 -3.77 -13.25
C VAL A 401 -9.91 -2.90 -13.61
N THR A 402 -10.24 -2.81 -14.89
CA THR A 402 -11.41 -2.08 -15.38
C THR A 402 -12.58 -3.04 -15.64
N GLU A 403 -13.75 -2.51 -16.02
CA GLU A 403 -14.92 -3.34 -16.34
C GLU A 403 -14.66 -4.38 -17.45
N THR A 404 -13.75 -4.09 -18.37
CA THR A 404 -13.53 -4.94 -19.55
C THR A 404 -12.10 -5.39 -19.76
N GLY A 405 -11.15 -4.97 -18.90
CA GLY A 405 -9.73 -5.25 -19.08
C GLY A 405 -8.86 -4.61 -18.01
N ALA A 406 -7.75 -4.00 -18.43
CA ALA A 406 -6.75 -3.41 -17.55
C ALA A 406 -6.36 -1.98 -17.99
N ARG A 407 -5.99 -1.15 -17.03
CA ARG A 407 -5.32 0.14 -17.23
C ARG A 407 -4.02 0.16 -16.42
N VAL A 408 -2.91 0.30 -17.09
CA VAL A 408 -1.59 0.42 -16.46
C VAL A 408 -1.43 1.84 -15.92
N LEU A 409 -1.33 2.01 -14.61
CA LEU A 409 -1.20 3.31 -13.95
C LEU A 409 0.19 3.90 -14.13
N SER A 410 1.21 3.04 -14.21
CA SER A 410 2.63 3.39 -14.42
C SER A 410 3.05 3.51 -15.91
N ALA A 411 2.10 3.52 -16.86
CA ALA A 411 2.36 3.52 -18.30
C ALA A 411 3.24 4.69 -18.80
N ALA A 412 3.35 5.77 -18.03
CA ALA A 412 4.22 6.90 -18.35
C ALA A 412 5.72 6.56 -18.24
N LEU A 413 6.10 5.45 -17.58
CA LEU A 413 7.49 4.99 -17.47
C LEU A 413 7.76 3.88 -18.50
N PRO A 414 8.68 4.08 -19.46
CA PRO A 414 8.93 3.10 -20.52
C PRO A 414 9.30 1.70 -19.99
N THR A 415 8.82 0.66 -20.68
CA THR A 415 9.19 -0.75 -20.46
C THR A 415 9.99 -1.32 -21.63
N GLY A 416 9.90 -0.72 -22.81
CA GLY A 416 10.61 -1.18 -24.00
C GLY A 416 12.12 -0.96 -23.89
N PRO A 417 12.96 -1.98 -24.16
CA PRO A 417 14.40 -1.83 -23.98
C PRO A 417 15.01 -0.78 -24.93
N ASP A 418 14.48 -0.62 -26.15
CA ASP A 418 14.94 0.45 -27.06
C ASP A 418 14.55 1.85 -26.56
N GLU A 419 13.43 1.99 -25.86
CA GLU A 419 13.00 3.25 -25.23
C GLU A 419 13.89 3.58 -24.05
N ILE A 420 14.21 2.57 -23.23
CA ILE A 420 15.14 2.69 -22.09
C ILE A 420 16.52 3.12 -22.58
N GLU A 421 17.09 2.43 -23.58
CA GLU A 421 18.41 2.78 -24.15
C GLU A 421 18.42 4.21 -24.72
N ARG A 422 17.34 4.63 -25.42
CA ARG A 422 17.21 6.01 -25.90
C ARG A 422 17.13 7.03 -24.77
N ALA A 423 16.36 6.74 -23.71
CA ALA A 423 16.29 7.62 -22.54
C ALA A 423 17.64 7.76 -21.85
N LEU A 424 18.37 6.64 -21.66
CA LEU A 424 19.70 6.64 -21.08
C LEU A 424 20.75 7.34 -21.97
N ALA A 425 20.62 7.33 -23.28
CA ALA A 425 21.49 8.06 -24.17
C ALA A 425 21.29 9.59 -24.14
N GLN A 426 20.09 10.05 -23.72
CA GLN A 426 19.74 11.47 -23.62
C GLN A 426 20.03 12.09 -22.24
N ARG A 427 20.51 11.29 -21.27
CA ARG A 427 20.85 11.76 -19.92
C ARG A 427 21.92 12.86 -19.97
N LYS A 428 21.71 13.91 -19.20
CA LYS A 428 22.58 15.11 -19.14
C LYS A 428 23.77 14.92 -18.19
#